data_163cd5f84bbc4e65d7792bde9b5b6492
#
_entry.id   163cd5f84bbc4e65d7792bde9b5b6492
#
_cell.length_a   1.000
_cell.length_b   1.000
_cell.length_c   1.000
_cell.angle_alpha   90.00
_cell.angle_beta   90.00
_cell.angle_gamma   90.00
#
_symmetry.space_group_name_H-M   'P 1'
#
loop_
_entity.id
_entity.type
_entity.pdbx_description
1 polymer ?
#
loop_
_entity_poly.entity_id
_entity_poly.type
_entity_poly.pdbx_seq_one_letter_code
_entity_poly.pdbx_strand_id
1 'polypeptide(L)'
;FPVHGYNECMIMYILAAASLLALYGSAYNVNIKIFNDLQHTITGWPGGKPNADDTYRPERAKPYPKRVIIFSPHPDDDVISMGGTLRRLVEQKHEVHVAYETSGNIAVGDEEVVRFMHFINGFNQLFNNSEDLVINEKYIEIRNFLKEKKDGDMDSRDILTIKGLIRRGEARTACTFNQVPLSRCHFLDLPFYETGKIEKNPISEADVEIVLKLLREVKPHQIFVAGDLADPHGTHRVCTDAVLAAIDIEKEAGAEWLKDCRTWMYLSLIHISEPTRRRGI
;
A
#
# COMPACT_ATOMS: atom_id res chain seq x y z
N PHE A 1 8.61 45.18 -12.57
CA PHE A 1 9.63 44.82 -11.58
C PHE A 1 10.77 45.84 -11.64
N PRO A 2 11.25 46.38 -10.51
CA PRO A 2 12.41 47.28 -10.52
C PRO A 2 13.65 46.54 -11.03
N VAL A 3 14.41 47.16 -11.88
CA VAL A 3 15.60 46.62 -12.55
C VAL A 3 16.69 46.15 -11.56
N HIS A 4 16.65 46.60 -10.31
CA HIS A 4 17.56 46.13 -9.25
C HIS A 4 17.36 44.67 -8.81
N GLY A 5 16.14 44.16 -8.84
CA GLY A 5 15.88 42.75 -8.43
C GLY A 5 16.39 41.69 -9.43
N TYR A 6 16.53 42.07 -10.72
CA TYR A 6 17.03 41.16 -11.75
C TYR A 6 18.53 40.84 -11.58
N ASN A 7 19.32 41.84 -11.19
CA ASN A 7 20.76 41.65 -11.03
C ASN A 7 21.10 40.75 -9.81
N GLU A 8 20.41 40.89 -8.69
CA GLU A 8 20.62 40.09 -7.51
C GLU A 8 20.20 38.61 -7.73
N CYS A 9 19.06 38.41 -8.40
CA CYS A 9 18.60 37.08 -8.74
C CYS A 9 19.57 36.40 -9.71
N MET A 10 20.08 37.11 -10.72
CA MET A 10 21.04 36.60 -11.69
C MET A 10 22.39 36.23 -11.02
N ILE A 11 22.86 37.06 -10.10
CA ILE A 11 24.07 36.78 -9.32
C ILE A 11 23.89 35.52 -8.48
N MET A 12 22.76 35.36 -7.82
CA MET A 12 22.47 34.14 -7.05
C MET A 12 22.45 32.86 -7.93
N TYR A 13 21.86 32.92 -9.13
CA TYR A 13 21.90 31.79 -10.07
C TYR A 13 23.32 31.48 -10.55
N ILE A 14 24.15 32.50 -10.83
CA ILE A 14 25.54 32.30 -11.25
C ILE A 14 26.35 31.65 -10.09
N LEU A 15 26.18 32.13 -8.87
CA LEU A 15 26.87 31.59 -7.71
C LEU A 15 26.42 30.13 -7.41
N ALA A 16 25.13 29.85 -7.51
CA ALA A 16 24.62 28.50 -7.35
C ALA A 16 25.15 27.55 -8.44
N ALA A 17 25.17 27.98 -9.70
CA ALA A 17 25.73 27.21 -10.80
C ALA A 17 27.22 26.97 -10.63
N ALA A 18 27.99 28.01 -10.22
CA ALA A 18 29.43 27.89 -9.96
C ALA A 18 29.72 26.91 -8.80
N SER A 19 28.91 26.94 -7.72
CA SER A 19 29.03 26.01 -6.61
C SER A 19 28.75 24.56 -7.03
N LEU A 20 27.72 24.34 -7.87
CA LEU A 20 27.42 23.00 -8.39
C LEU A 20 28.53 22.48 -9.30
N LEU A 21 29.08 23.34 -10.18
CA LEU A 21 30.21 22.96 -11.04
C LEU A 21 31.47 22.67 -10.24
N ALA A 22 31.72 23.40 -9.16
CA ALA A 22 32.84 23.16 -8.26
C ALA A 22 32.73 21.84 -7.52
N LEU A 23 31.49 21.44 -7.11
CA LEU A 23 31.23 20.20 -6.37
C LEU A 23 31.20 18.96 -7.28
N TYR A 24 30.62 19.06 -8.46
CA TYR A 24 30.31 17.91 -9.32
C TYR A 24 31.08 17.92 -10.66
N GLY A 25 31.90 18.93 -10.94
CA GLY A 25 32.67 19.04 -12.16
C GLY A 25 31.84 19.63 -13.31
N SER A 26 31.88 18.98 -14.50
CA SER A 26 31.22 19.54 -15.69
C SER A 26 29.69 19.62 -15.54
N ALA A 27 29.08 20.52 -16.32
CA ALA A 27 27.62 20.63 -16.40
C ALA A 27 26.94 19.28 -16.75
N TYR A 28 27.61 18.44 -17.54
CA TYR A 28 27.16 17.10 -17.86
C TYR A 28 27.07 16.21 -16.60
N ASN A 29 28.10 16.23 -15.75
CA ASN A 29 28.11 15.47 -14.50
C ASN A 29 27.03 15.94 -13.52
N VAL A 30 26.82 17.27 -13.44
CA VAL A 30 25.73 17.84 -12.64
C VAL A 30 24.38 17.33 -13.14
N ASN A 31 24.18 17.32 -14.47
CA ASN A 31 22.94 16.83 -15.06
C ASN A 31 22.70 15.33 -14.79
N ILE A 32 23.75 14.50 -14.89
CA ILE A 32 23.66 13.07 -14.57
C ILE A 32 23.26 12.87 -13.10
N LYS A 33 23.93 13.58 -12.19
CA LYS A 33 23.61 13.49 -10.77
C LYS A 33 22.16 13.87 -10.50
N ILE A 34 21.71 14.99 -11.00
CA ILE A 34 20.31 15.45 -10.81
C ILE A 34 19.34 14.45 -11.43
N PHE A 35 19.64 13.89 -12.61
CA PHE A 35 18.81 12.88 -13.24
C PHE A 35 18.72 11.62 -12.36
N ASN A 36 19.84 11.15 -11.82
CA ASN A 36 19.84 10.00 -10.92
C ASN A 36 19.06 10.27 -9.63
N ASP A 37 19.23 11.47 -9.04
CA ASP A 37 18.47 11.87 -7.86
C ASP A 37 16.96 11.93 -8.14
N LEU A 38 16.55 12.41 -9.31
CA LEU A 38 15.15 12.44 -9.74
C LEU A 38 14.57 11.03 -9.96
N GLN A 39 15.38 10.06 -10.36
CA GLN A 39 14.94 8.68 -10.46
C GLN A 39 14.61 8.05 -9.09
N HIS A 40 15.19 8.58 -8.01
CA HIS A 40 14.90 8.16 -6.62
C HIS A 40 13.67 8.86 -6.03
N THR A 41 13.01 9.74 -6.76
CA THR A 41 11.73 10.32 -6.34
C THR A 41 10.57 9.34 -6.59
N ILE A 42 9.39 9.62 -6.01
CA ILE A 42 8.21 8.77 -6.15
C ILE A 42 7.89 8.51 -7.64
N THR A 43 7.95 9.55 -8.45
CA THR A 43 7.52 9.51 -9.86
C THR A 43 8.67 9.39 -10.85
N GLY A 44 9.89 9.09 -10.40
CA GLY A 44 11.02 8.92 -11.29
C GLY A 44 10.80 7.78 -12.29
N TRP A 45 11.00 8.05 -13.58
CA TRP A 45 10.84 7.03 -14.62
C TRP A 45 12.05 6.10 -14.70
N PRO A 46 11.86 4.77 -14.66
CA PRO A 46 12.96 3.81 -14.76
C PRO A 46 13.77 3.93 -16.07
N GLY A 47 13.11 4.26 -17.18
CA GLY A 47 13.71 4.37 -18.50
C GLY A 47 13.75 5.80 -19.07
N GLY A 48 13.59 6.84 -18.20
CA GLY A 48 13.50 8.21 -18.67
C GLY A 48 12.10 8.57 -19.25
N LYS A 49 12.02 9.66 -20.00
CA LYS A 49 10.76 10.10 -20.60
C LYS A 49 10.35 9.16 -21.73
N PRO A 50 9.12 8.65 -21.78
CA PRO A 50 8.64 7.85 -22.89
C PRO A 50 8.78 8.59 -24.21
N ASN A 51 9.26 7.90 -25.26
CA ASN A 51 9.48 8.44 -26.60
C ASN A 51 10.51 9.60 -26.69
N ALA A 52 11.38 9.75 -25.70
CA ALA A 52 12.50 10.68 -25.81
C ALA A 52 13.60 10.08 -26.71
N ASP A 53 14.23 10.94 -27.50
CA ASP A 53 15.45 10.56 -28.23
C ASP A 53 16.63 10.50 -27.24
N ASP A 54 17.04 9.29 -26.91
CA ASP A 54 18.14 9.03 -25.97
C ASP A 54 19.47 8.69 -26.65
N THR A 55 19.56 8.89 -27.98
CA THR A 55 20.73 8.52 -28.78
C THR A 55 22.03 9.13 -28.21
N TYR A 56 21.96 10.34 -27.69
CA TYR A 56 23.10 11.05 -27.09
C TYR A 56 23.09 11.04 -25.53
N ARG A 57 22.26 10.21 -24.92
CA ARG A 57 22.05 10.14 -23.47
C ARG A 57 22.06 8.69 -22.99
N PRO A 58 23.20 7.99 -23.07
CA PRO A 58 23.29 6.56 -22.74
C PRO A 58 22.90 6.26 -21.28
N GLU A 59 23.01 7.22 -20.36
CA GLU A 59 22.54 7.10 -18.98
C GLU A 59 21.03 6.88 -18.87
N ARG A 60 20.25 7.37 -19.85
CA ARG A 60 18.79 7.19 -19.89
C ARG A 60 18.37 5.83 -20.45
N ALA A 61 19.25 5.17 -21.18
CA ALA A 61 18.99 3.84 -21.75
C ALA A 61 19.00 2.74 -20.69
N LYS A 62 19.45 3.04 -19.47
CA LYS A 62 19.43 2.10 -18.35
C LYS A 62 18.21 2.37 -17.49
N PRO A 63 17.14 1.57 -17.63
CA PRO A 63 15.98 1.69 -16.75
C PRO A 63 16.40 1.44 -15.30
N TYR A 64 15.81 2.20 -14.39
CA TYR A 64 15.94 1.99 -12.96
C TYR A 64 14.57 1.59 -12.38
N PRO A 65 14.10 0.35 -12.61
CA PRO A 65 12.84 -0.12 -12.07
C PRO A 65 12.99 -0.26 -10.56
N LYS A 66 12.22 0.51 -9.83
CA LYS A 66 12.19 0.43 -8.36
C LYS A 66 11.35 -0.75 -7.93
N ARG A 67 11.77 -1.42 -6.88
CA ARG A 67 10.91 -2.32 -6.11
C ARG A 67 10.16 -1.47 -5.09
N VAL A 68 8.84 -1.57 -5.11
CA VAL A 68 7.95 -0.74 -4.30
C VAL A 68 7.05 -1.64 -3.49
N ILE A 69 6.91 -1.38 -2.19
CA ILE A 69 5.87 -1.99 -1.36
C ILE A 69 4.90 -0.91 -0.91
N ILE A 70 3.62 -1.17 -1.12
CA ILE A 70 2.52 -0.38 -0.58
C ILE A 70 1.91 -1.21 0.54
N PHE A 71 2.08 -0.77 1.77
CA PHE A 71 1.40 -1.34 2.92
C PHE A 71 0.02 -0.72 3.04
N SER A 72 -1.00 -1.56 3.04
CA SER A 72 -2.41 -1.20 3.12
C SER A 72 -2.96 -1.76 4.44
N PRO A 73 -3.25 -0.94 5.45
CA PRO A 73 -3.81 -1.41 6.71
C PRO A 73 -5.03 -2.30 6.53
N HIS A 74 -5.95 -1.91 5.66
CA HIS A 74 -7.09 -2.72 5.25
C HIS A 74 -7.11 -2.94 3.73
N PRO A 75 -7.86 -3.94 3.22
CA PRO A 75 -7.96 -4.22 1.78
C PRO A 75 -8.77 -3.18 0.99
N ASP A 76 -8.36 -1.93 0.97
CA ASP A 76 -8.92 -0.80 0.20
C ASP A 76 -8.05 0.46 0.29
N ASP A 77 -7.26 0.62 1.35
CA ASP A 77 -6.46 1.84 1.59
C ASP A 77 -5.46 2.12 0.45
N ASP A 78 -4.93 1.07 -0.19
CA ASP A 78 -4.03 1.16 -1.33
C ASP A 78 -4.66 1.84 -2.55
N VAL A 79 -5.95 1.63 -2.78
CA VAL A 79 -6.66 2.19 -3.94
C VAL A 79 -7.43 3.46 -3.59
N ILE A 80 -8.05 3.52 -2.41
CA ILE A 80 -8.82 4.70 -1.99
C ILE A 80 -7.88 5.89 -1.75
N SER A 81 -6.76 5.64 -1.06
CA SER A 81 -5.87 6.71 -0.61
C SER A 81 -4.75 7.02 -1.59
N MET A 82 -4.27 6.03 -2.35
CA MET A 82 -3.15 6.25 -3.25
C MET A 82 -3.26 5.52 -4.60
N GLY A 83 -4.47 5.16 -5.03
CA GLY A 83 -4.70 4.44 -6.29
C GLY A 83 -4.10 5.14 -7.52
N GLY A 84 -4.14 6.46 -7.57
CA GLY A 84 -3.48 7.24 -8.63
C GLY A 84 -1.95 7.06 -8.64
N THR A 85 -1.31 7.03 -7.47
CA THR A 85 0.13 6.78 -7.33
C THR A 85 0.46 5.33 -7.66
N LEU A 86 -0.32 4.37 -7.15
CA LEU A 86 -0.19 2.95 -7.46
C LEU A 86 -0.23 2.73 -8.99
N ARG A 87 -1.25 3.25 -9.65
CA ARG A 87 -1.41 3.16 -11.10
C ARG A 87 -0.20 3.76 -11.83
N ARG A 88 0.26 4.92 -11.41
CA ARG A 88 1.41 5.61 -12.00
C ARG A 88 2.70 4.81 -11.86
N LEU A 89 2.95 4.22 -10.71
CA LEU A 89 4.11 3.37 -10.47
C LEU A 89 4.12 2.15 -11.41
N VAL A 90 2.98 1.50 -11.59
CA VAL A 90 2.85 0.37 -12.52
C VAL A 90 3.05 0.79 -13.97
N GLU A 91 2.45 1.89 -14.40
CA GLU A 91 2.64 2.45 -15.77
C GLU A 91 4.09 2.79 -16.06
N GLN A 92 4.82 3.24 -15.05
CA GLN A 92 6.25 3.53 -15.11
C GLN A 92 7.15 2.29 -15.02
N LYS A 93 6.55 1.08 -15.03
CA LYS A 93 7.26 -0.20 -15.02
C LYS A 93 8.07 -0.48 -13.75
N HIS A 94 7.66 0.10 -12.63
CA HIS A 94 8.19 -0.31 -11.33
C HIS A 94 7.66 -1.70 -10.94
N GLU A 95 8.43 -2.39 -10.13
CA GLU A 95 8.03 -3.65 -9.51
C GLU A 95 7.21 -3.34 -8.25
N VAL A 96 5.89 -3.33 -8.40
CA VAL A 96 4.97 -2.92 -7.32
C VAL A 96 4.42 -4.15 -6.61
N HIS A 97 4.57 -4.17 -5.30
CA HIS A 97 3.96 -5.10 -4.36
C HIS A 97 2.92 -4.37 -3.52
N VAL A 98 1.78 -5.02 -3.26
CA VAL A 98 0.78 -4.53 -2.31
C VAL A 98 0.68 -5.51 -1.16
N ALA A 99 0.83 -5.02 0.07
CA ALA A 99 0.80 -5.81 1.28
C ALA A 99 -0.36 -5.36 2.17
N TYR A 100 -1.40 -6.18 2.21
CA TYR A 100 -2.57 -5.97 3.07
C TYR A 100 -2.24 -6.48 4.46
N GLU A 101 -2.19 -5.57 5.44
CA GLU A 101 -1.68 -5.85 6.77
C GLU A 101 -2.70 -6.59 7.63
N THR A 102 -4.00 -6.29 7.44
CA THR A 102 -5.10 -6.95 8.14
C THR A 102 -6.11 -7.55 7.16
N SER A 103 -6.94 -8.46 7.64
CA SER A 103 -8.02 -9.04 6.84
C SER A 103 -9.16 -8.06 6.54
N GLY A 104 -9.33 -7.01 7.34
CA GLY A 104 -10.45 -6.08 7.25
C GLY A 104 -11.83 -6.72 7.50
N ASN A 105 -11.87 -7.93 8.08
CA ASN A 105 -13.06 -8.75 8.23
C ASN A 105 -14.18 -8.08 9.03
N ILE A 106 -13.85 -7.24 10.01
CA ILE A 106 -14.83 -6.58 10.88
C ILE A 106 -15.68 -5.56 10.11
N ALA A 107 -15.18 -5.02 9.01
CA ALA A 107 -15.92 -4.05 8.20
C ALA A 107 -16.97 -4.68 7.28
N VAL A 108 -17.03 -6.02 7.20
CA VAL A 108 -17.99 -6.72 6.32
C VAL A 108 -19.28 -7.00 7.07
N GLY A 109 -20.40 -6.56 6.52
CA GLY A 109 -21.74 -6.83 7.06
C GLY A 109 -22.15 -8.30 6.96
N ASP A 110 -23.05 -8.72 7.83
CA ASP A 110 -23.54 -10.09 7.83
C ASP A 110 -24.38 -10.41 6.58
N GLU A 111 -25.05 -9.41 6.01
CA GLU A 111 -25.77 -9.50 4.74
C GLU A 111 -24.85 -9.84 3.56
N GLU A 112 -23.63 -9.35 3.56
CA GLU A 112 -22.64 -9.71 2.55
C GLU A 112 -22.24 -11.19 2.66
N VAL A 113 -22.04 -11.69 3.88
CA VAL A 113 -21.78 -13.12 4.11
C VAL A 113 -22.93 -13.95 3.55
N VAL A 114 -24.18 -13.59 3.85
CA VAL A 114 -25.37 -14.28 3.33
C VAL A 114 -25.38 -14.23 1.80
N ARG A 115 -25.14 -13.09 1.19
CA ARG A 115 -25.09 -12.93 -0.26
C ARG A 115 -24.07 -13.84 -0.94
N PHE A 116 -22.86 -13.89 -0.41
CA PHE A 116 -21.81 -14.75 -0.94
C PHE A 116 -22.11 -16.24 -0.71
N MET A 117 -22.68 -16.61 0.43
CA MET A 117 -23.08 -17.97 0.70
C MET A 117 -24.22 -18.44 -0.23
N HIS A 118 -25.19 -17.57 -0.56
CA HIS A 118 -26.20 -17.86 -1.57
C HIS A 118 -25.58 -18.09 -2.94
N PHE A 119 -24.60 -17.26 -3.33
CA PHE A 119 -23.89 -17.42 -4.60
C PHE A 119 -23.13 -18.75 -4.66
N ILE A 120 -22.38 -19.09 -3.62
CA ILE A 120 -21.61 -20.37 -3.54
C ILE A 120 -22.57 -21.56 -3.64
N ASN A 121 -23.67 -21.53 -2.90
CA ASN A 121 -24.65 -22.61 -2.92
C ASN A 121 -25.30 -22.75 -4.32
N GLY A 122 -25.73 -21.64 -4.93
CA GLY A 122 -26.27 -21.65 -6.29
C GLY A 122 -25.26 -22.12 -7.34
N PHE A 123 -24.01 -21.67 -7.24
CA PHE A 123 -22.91 -22.14 -8.11
C PHE A 123 -22.69 -23.64 -7.98
N ASN A 124 -22.66 -24.15 -6.75
CA ASN A 124 -22.50 -25.58 -6.49
C ASN A 124 -23.65 -26.41 -7.09
N GLN A 125 -24.89 -25.96 -6.94
CA GLN A 125 -26.06 -26.61 -7.54
C GLN A 125 -26.01 -26.64 -9.08
N LEU A 126 -25.51 -25.56 -9.71
CA LEU A 126 -25.44 -25.47 -11.17
C LEU A 126 -24.35 -26.35 -11.79
N PHE A 127 -23.19 -26.43 -11.16
CA PHE A 127 -22.00 -27.01 -11.79
C PHE A 127 -21.55 -28.34 -11.21
N ASN A 128 -21.97 -28.68 -10.02
CA ASN A 128 -21.43 -29.87 -9.30
C ASN A 128 -22.39 -31.03 -9.27
N ASN A 129 -23.48 -31.09 -9.92
CA ASN A 129 -24.46 -32.22 -10.03
C ASN A 129 -24.48 -33.24 -8.87
N SER A 130 -23.66 -33.04 -7.84
CA SER A 130 -23.56 -33.81 -6.62
C SER A 130 -24.02 -32.96 -5.45
N GLU A 131 -24.83 -33.53 -4.60
CA GLU A 131 -25.10 -32.98 -3.27
C GLU A 131 -23.79 -32.96 -2.49
N ASP A 132 -23.01 -31.88 -2.63
CA ASP A 132 -21.88 -31.65 -1.75
C ASP A 132 -22.42 -31.35 -0.35
N LEU A 133 -22.58 -32.40 0.42
CA LEU A 133 -23.15 -32.37 1.77
C LEU A 133 -22.41 -31.37 2.66
N VAL A 134 -21.08 -31.27 2.51
CA VAL A 134 -20.24 -30.38 3.33
C VAL A 134 -20.56 -28.91 3.09
N ILE A 135 -20.71 -28.49 1.83
CA ILE A 135 -21.05 -27.11 1.49
C ILE A 135 -22.47 -26.79 1.97
N ASN A 136 -23.41 -27.70 1.78
CA ASN A 136 -24.79 -27.50 2.20
C ASN A 136 -24.94 -27.43 3.72
N GLU A 137 -24.26 -28.31 4.46
CA GLU A 137 -24.24 -28.30 5.93
C GLU A 137 -23.64 -26.98 6.45
N LYS A 138 -22.51 -26.55 5.89
CA LYS A 138 -21.86 -25.31 6.30
C LYS A 138 -22.72 -24.08 5.98
N TYR A 139 -23.41 -24.09 4.84
CA TYR A 139 -24.37 -23.04 4.49
C TYR A 139 -25.51 -22.93 5.52
N ILE A 140 -26.08 -24.08 5.91
CA ILE A 140 -27.17 -24.11 6.90
C ILE A 140 -26.66 -23.63 8.27
N GLU A 141 -25.50 -24.09 8.71
CA GLU A 141 -24.88 -23.71 9.97
C GLU A 141 -24.68 -22.19 10.06
N ILE A 142 -24.02 -21.59 9.05
CA ILE A 142 -23.75 -20.16 9.01
C ILE A 142 -25.05 -19.36 8.98
N ARG A 143 -26.01 -19.77 8.17
CA ARG A 143 -27.31 -19.08 8.07
C ARG A 143 -28.06 -19.12 9.41
N ASN A 144 -28.07 -20.26 10.10
CA ASN A 144 -28.73 -20.37 11.40
C ASN A 144 -28.01 -19.52 12.46
N PHE A 145 -26.68 -19.55 12.50
CA PHE A 145 -25.91 -18.68 13.38
C PHE A 145 -26.25 -17.20 13.18
N LEU A 146 -26.23 -16.71 11.93
CA LEU A 146 -26.53 -15.31 11.61
C LEU A 146 -27.98 -14.92 11.92
N LYS A 147 -28.91 -15.86 11.83
CA LYS A 147 -30.31 -15.62 12.19
C LYS A 147 -30.53 -15.46 13.70
N GLU A 148 -29.75 -16.17 14.50
CA GLU A 148 -29.83 -16.18 15.97
C GLU A 148 -28.95 -15.09 16.61
N LYS A 149 -27.97 -14.57 15.87
CA LYS A 149 -27.01 -13.56 16.30
C LYS A 149 -27.72 -12.26 16.71
N LYS A 150 -27.33 -11.72 17.86
CA LYS A 150 -27.83 -10.45 18.39
C LYS A 150 -26.78 -9.35 18.20
N ASP A 151 -27.24 -8.10 18.26
CA ASP A 151 -26.35 -6.96 18.23
C ASP A 151 -25.31 -7.06 19.35
N GLY A 152 -24.02 -6.98 18.97
CA GLY A 152 -22.90 -7.10 19.90
C GLY A 152 -22.33 -8.51 20.06
N ASP A 153 -23.00 -9.53 19.52
CA ASP A 153 -22.44 -10.90 19.52
C ASP A 153 -21.23 -11.00 18.61
N MET A 154 -20.23 -11.76 19.05
CA MET A 154 -19.03 -12.02 18.24
C MET A 154 -19.35 -12.97 17.08
N ASP A 155 -18.73 -12.73 15.94
CA ASP A 155 -18.78 -13.64 14.80
C ASP A 155 -18.07 -14.95 15.12
N SER A 156 -18.60 -16.06 14.57
CA SER A 156 -17.89 -17.32 14.59
C SER A 156 -16.62 -17.24 13.73
N ARG A 157 -15.66 -18.14 13.99
CA ARG A 157 -14.43 -18.19 13.20
C ARG A 157 -14.68 -18.36 11.69
N ASP A 158 -15.71 -19.14 11.33
CA ASP A 158 -16.07 -19.35 9.93
C ASP A 158 -16.59 -18.08 9.27
N ILE A 159 -17.42 -17.30 9.98
CA ILE A 159 -17.92 -16.02 9.50
C ILE A 159 -16.79 -15.02 9.33
N LEU A 160 -15.89 -14.90 10.30
CA LEU A 160 -14.71 -14.05 10.20
C LEU A 160 -13.83 -14.45 9.00
N THR A 161 -13.68 -15.76 8.78
CA THR A 161 -12.93 -16.27 7.61
C THR A 161 -13.60 -15.89 6.30
N ILE A 162 -14.93 -16.06 6.19
CA ILE A 162 -15.68 -15.67 4.98
C ILE A 162 -15.59 -14.17 4.75
N LYS A 163 -15.76 -13.36 5.77
CA LYS A 163 -15.60 -11.90 5.70
C LYS A 163 -14.20 -11.52 5.19
N GLY A 164 -13.16 -12.17 5.71
CA GLY A 164 -11.79 -12.01 5.23
C GLY A 164 -11.62 -12.44 3.77
N LEU A 165 -12.24 -13.55 3.34
CA LEU A 165 -12.20 -13.99 1.93
C LEU A 165 -12.87 -12.99 0.97
N ILE A 166 -13.98 -12.38 1.38
CA ILE A 166 -14.65 -11.32 0.62
C ILE A 166 -13.67 -10.17 0.38
N ARG A 167 -13.06 -9.65 1.44
CA ARG A 167 -12.08 -8.54 1.36
C ARG A 167 -10.86 -8.91 0.51
N ARG A 168 -10.35 -10.13 0.64
CA ARG A 168 -9.26 -10.62 -0.22
C ARG A 168 -9.65 -10.71 -1.70
N GLY A 169 -10.91 -11.04 -1.99
CA GLY A 169 -11.44 -11.03 -3.35
C GLY A 169 -11.42 -9.63 -3.96
N GLU A 170 -11.88 -8.63 -3.21
CA GLU A 170 -11.85 -7.22 -3.59
C GLU A 170 -10.42 -6.73 -3.83
N ALA A 171 -9.50 -7.00 -2.90
CA ALA A 171 -8.10 -6.66 -2.99
C ALA A 171 -7.41 -7.25 -4.23
N ARG A 172 -7.64 -8.54 -4.51
CA ARG A 172 -7.11 -9.19 -5.72
C ARG A 172 -7.65 -8.56 -7.00
N THR A 173 -8.93 -8.20 -7.00
CA THR A 173 -9.55 -7.52 -8.13
C THR A 173 -8.93 -6.14 -8.35
N ALA A 174 -8.72 -5.37 -7.29
CA ALA A 174 -8.06 -4.07 -7.34
C ALA A 174 -6.61 -4.18 -7.85
N CYS A 175 -5.84 -5.15 -7.36
CA CYS A 175 -4.50 -5.44 -7.86
C CYS A 175 -4.51 -5.77 -9.35
N THR A 176 -5.40 -6.67 -9.78
CA THR A 176 -5.53 -7.08 -11.19
C THR A 176 -5.90 -5.90 -12.08
N PHE A 177 -6.87 -5.08 -11.65
CA PHE A 177 -7.28 -3.87 -12.38
C PHE A 177 -6.11 -2.90 -12.58
N ASN A 178 -5.27 -2.75 -11.57
CA ASN A 178 -4.08 -1.90 -11.63
C ASN A 178 -2.87 -2.59 -12.29
N GLN A 179 -3.04 -3.81 -12.82
CA GLN A 179 -1.98 -4.60 -13.46
C GLN A 179 -0.83 -4.99 -12.49
N VAL A 180 -1.13 -5.08 -11.20
CA VAL A 180 -0.23 -5.70 -10.22
C VAL A 180 -0.45 -7.21 -10.28
N PRO A 181 0.59 -8.02 -10.54
CA PRO A 181 0.46 -9.48 -10.55
C PRO A 181 0.02 -10.02 -9.19
N LEU A 182 -0.85 -11.02 -9.17
CA LEU A 182 -1.34 -11.63 -7.92
C LEU A 182 -0.22 -12.24 -7.07
N SER A 183 0.92 -12.61 -7.67
CA SER A 183 2.12 -13.03 -6.94
C SER A 183 2.77 -11.93 -6.12
N ARG A 184 2.39 -10.66 -6.36
CA ARG A 184 2.85 -9.49 -5.62
C ARG A 184 1.75 -8.87 -4.75
N CYS A 185 0.66 -9.59 -4.57
CA CYS A 185 -0.44 -9.24 -3.69
C CYS A 185 -0.31 -10.09 -2.42
N HIS A 186 0.15 -9.48 -1.33
CA HIS A 186 0.48 -10.15 -0.07
C HIS A 186 -0.62 -9.93 0.96
N PHE A 187 -1.01 -10.98 1.69
CA PHE A 187 -1.95 -10.90 2.81
C PHE A 187 -1.19 -11.29 4.07
N LEU A 188 -0.94 -10.33 4.94
CA LEU A 188 -0.08 -10.51 6.11
C LEU A 188 -0.84 -11.05 7.31
N ASP A 189 -2.13 -10.72 7.43
CA ASP A 189 -3.02 -11.14 8.52
C ASP A 189 -2.36 -10.95 9.89
N LEU A 190 -1.90 -9.73 10.17
CA LEU A 190 -1.15 -9.42 11.38
C LEU A 190 -1.93 -9.82 12.64
N PRO A 191 -1.33 -10.62 13.54
CA PRO A 191 -2.00 -11.20 14.71
C PRO A 191 -2.67 -10.20 15.64
N PHE A 192 -2.16 -8.98 15.75
CA PHE A 192 -2.77 -7.94 16.58
C PHE A 192 -4.22 -7.64 16.20
N TYR A 193 -4.55 -7.78 14.90
CA TYR A 193 -5.89 -7.50 14.36
C TYR A 193 -6.80 -8.73 14.37
N GLU A 194 -6.26 -9.91 14.12
CA GLU A 194 -7.02 -11.14 13.86
C GLU A 194 -7.60 -11.78 15.14
N THR A 195 -8.06 -10.95 16.08
CA THR A 195 -8.63 -11.39 17.36
C THR A 195 -10.12 -11.75 17.27
N GLY A 196 -10.80 -11.30 16.20
CA GLY A 196 -12.25 -11.38 16.07
C GLY A 196 -13.01 -10.35 16.93
N LYS A 197 -12.31 -9.50 17.69
CA LYS A 197 -12.89 -8.46 18.55
C LYS A 197 -12.74 -7.10 17.89
N ILE A 198 -13.62 -6.16 18.28
CA ILE A 198 -13.48 -4.75 17.90
C ILE A 198 -12.19 -4.18 18.51
N GLU A 199 -11.95 -4.48 19.79
CA GLU A 199 -10.72 -4.10 20.47
C GLU A 199 -9.55 -4.95 19.98
N LYS A 200 -8.48 -4.31 19.54
CA LYS A 200 -7.29 -4.93 19.00
C LYS A 200 -6.24 -5.15 20.07
N ASN A 201 -5.42 -6.16 19.86
CA ASN A 201 -4.24 -6.34 20.70
C ASN A 201 -3.20 -5.25 20.42
N PRO A 202 -2.31 -4.94 21.36
CA PRO A 202 -1.11 -4.16 21.04
C PRO A 202 -0.23 -4.94 20.04
N ILE A 203 0.59 -4.20 19.30
CA ILE A 203 1.61 -4.78 18.42
C ILE A 203 2.52 -5.74 19.20
N SER A 204 2.90 -6.83 18.56
CA SER A 204 3.78 -7.87 19.11
C SER A 204 4.98 -8.13 18.19
N GLU A 205 5.98 -8.85 18.69
CA GLU A 205 7.12 -9.31 17.88
C GLU A 205 6.68 -10.15 16.67
N ALA A 206 5.60 -10.93 16.81
CA ALA A 206 5.07 -11.74 15.72
C ALA A 206 4.56 -10.89 14.55
N ASP A 207 3.95 -9.74 14.83
CA ASP A 207 3.50 -8.80 13.80
C ASP A 207 4.70 -8.22 13.05
N VAL A 208 5.72 -7.78 13.78
CA VAL A 208 6.94 -7.20 13.23
C VAL A 208 7.72 -8.22 12.39
N GLU A 209 7.81 -9.48 12.83
CA GLU A 209 8.55 -10.52 12.11
C GLU A 209 7.90 -10.85 10.75
N ILE A 210 6.57 -10.84 10.66
CA ILE A 210 5.85 -11.02 9.39
C ILE A 210 6.22 -9.92 8.40
N VAL A 211 6.19 -8.67 8.84
CA VAL A 211 6.58 -7.52 8.01
C VAL A 211 8.05 -7.59 7.61
N LEU A 212 8.93 -7.89 8.58
CA LEU A 212 10.37 -8.01 8.38
C LEU A 212 10.72 -9.05 7.32
N LYS A 213 10.04 -10.20 7.35
CA LYS A 213 10.20 -11.25 6.34
C LYS A 213 9.91 -10.72 4.93
N LEU A 214 8.80 -9.99 4.74
CA LEU A 214 8.46 -9.42 3.44
C LEU A 214 9.48 -8.36 3.00
N LEU A 215 9.95 -7.49 3.91
CA LEU A 215 10.97 -6.49 3.62
C LEU A 215 12.28 -7.14 3.16
N ARG A 216 12.70 -8.22 3.82
CA ARG A 216 13.90 -8.98 3.46
C ARG A 216 13.79 -9.69 2.11
N GLU A 217 12.59 -10.16 1.78
CA GLU A 217 12.31 -10.81 0.50
C GLU A 217 12.37 -9.80 -0.65
N VAL A 218 11.67 -8.68 -0.53
CA VAL A 218 11.52 -7.69 -1.61
C VAL A 218 12.70 -6.71 -1.67
N LYS A 219 13.28 -6.31 -0.54
CA LYS A 219 14.32 -5.29 -0.42
C LYS A 219 13.94 -4.03 -1.20
N PRO A 220 12.88 -3.34 -0.80
CA PRO A 220 12.27 -2.27 -1.59
C PRO A 220 13.17 -1.02 -1.66
N HIS A 221 13.04 -0.26 -2.75
CA HIS A 221 13.58 1.08 -2.88
C HIS A 221 12.58 2.13 -2.36
N GLN A 222 11.29 1.78 -2.34
CA GLN A 222 10.24 2.64 -1.82
C GLN A 222 9.25 1.83 -1.00
N ILE A 223 8.89 2.37 0.14
CA ILE A 223 7.89 1.84 1.07
C ILE A 223 6.83 2.91 1.23
N PHE A 224 5.57 2.55 1.06
CA PHE A 224 4.43 3.43 1.35
C PHE A 224 3.66 2.86 2.53
N VAL A 225 3.38 3.70 3.52
CA VAL A 225 2.64 3.35 4.74
C VAL A 225 1.55 4.38 5.02
N ALA A 226 0.52 4.01 5.74
CA ALA A 226 -0.50 4.95 6.19
C ALA A 226 0.06 5.94 7.20
N GLY A 227 -0.09 7.24 6.92
CA GLY A 227 0.41 8.33 7.77
C GLY A 227 -0.60 8.86 8.78
N ASP A 228 -1.69 8.14 9.00
CA ASP A 228 -2.82 8.56 9.85
C ASP A 228 -2.51 8.33 11.33
N LEU A 229 -1.54 9.05 11.86
CA LEU A 229 -1.10 8.89 13.26
C LEU A 229 -2.16 9.27 14.29
N ALA A 230 -3.21 10.00 13.87
CA ALA A 230 -4.35 10.40 14.68
C ALA A 230 -5.58 9.49 14.47
N ASP A 231 -5.41 8.31 13.87
CA ASP A 231 -6.49 7.34 13.64
C ASP A 231 -7.23 7.01 14.94
N PRO A 232 -8.53 7.33 15.06
CA PRO A 232 -9.31 7.06 16.28
C PRO A 232 -9.49 5.56 16.56
N HIS A 233 -9.38 4.72 15.53
CA HIS A 233 -9.48 3.26 15.65
C HIS A 233 -8.12 2.60 15.94
N GLY A 234 -7.03 3.32 15.73
CA GLY A 234 -5.68 2.90 16.04
C GLY A 234 -5.08 1.87 15.08
N THR A 235 -5.85 1.26 14.17
CA THR A 235 -5.37 0.20 13.27
C THR A 235 -4.29 0.70 12.32
N HIS A 236 -4.49 1.83 11.65
CA HIS A 236 -3.52 2.41 10.71
C HIS A 236 -2.20 2.73 11.39
N ARG A 237 -2.28 3.30 12.60
CA ARG A 237 -1.10 3.60 13.40
C ARG A 237 -0.33 2.33 13.78
N VAL A 238 -1.01 1.30 14.28
CA VAL A 238 -0.36 0.04 14.69
C VAL A 238 0.28 -0.66 13.50
N CYS A 239 -0.38 -0.66 12.34
CA CYS A 239 0.18 -1.16 11.09
C CYS A 239 1.47 -0.42 10.71
N THR A 240 1.44 0.91 10.72
CA THR A 240 2.62 1.73 10.44
C THR A 240 3.74 1.50 11.46
N ASP A 241 3.41 1.39 12.76
CA ASP A 241 4.38 1.10 13.82
C ASP A 241 5.07 -0.26 13.58
N ALA A 242 4.34 -1.28 13.10
CA ALA A 242 4.93 -2.58 12.74
C ALA A 242 5.96 -2.47 11.61
N VAL A 243 5.63 -1.70 10.57
CA VAL A 243 6.55 -1.48 9.44
C VAL A 243 7.78 -0.69 9.87
N LEU A 244 7.61 0.37 10.66
CA LEU A 244 8.73 1.18 11.15
C LEU A 244 9.65 0.37 12.08
N ALA A 245 9.08 -0.44 12.98
CA ALA A 245 9.87 -1.34 13.84
C ALA A 245 10.68 -2.35 13.02
N ALA A 246 10.10 -2.94 11.96
CA ALA A 246 10.81 -3.84 11.07
C ALA A 246 11.94 -3.14 10.30
N ILE A 247 11.75 -1.88 9.88
CA ILE A 247 12.79 -1.07 9.25
C ILE A 247 13.92 -0.77 10.21
N ASP A 248 13.63 -0.45 11.48
CA ASP A 248 14.64 -0.16 12.49
C ASP A 248 15.50 -1.40 12.79
N ILE A 249 14.91 -2.60 12.84
CA ILE A 249 15.67 -3.86 12.96
C ILE A 249 16.63 -4.03 11.78
N GLU A 250 16.19 -3.80 10.55
CA GLU A 250 17.06 -3.89 9.36
C GLU A 250 18.18 -2.82 9.37
N LYS A 251 17.88 -1.65 9.89
CA LYS A 251 18.86 -0.56 10.04
C LYS A 251 19.93 -0.91 11.07
N GLU A 252 19.54 -1.47 12.22
CA GLU A 252 20.47 -1.95 13.25
C GLU A 252 21.31 -3.11 12.73
N ALA A 253 20.75 -3.98 11.89
CA ALA A 253 21.48 -5.05 11.22
C ALA A 253 22.40 -4.56 10.09
N GLY A 254 22.38 -3.28 9.75
CA GLY A 254 23.22 -2.70 8.69
C GLY A 254 22.82 -3.14 7.28
N ALA A 255 21.54 -3.39 7.02
CA ALA A 255 21.05 -3.87 5.74
C ALA A 255 21.35 -2.89 4.59
N GLU A 256 22.13 -3.35 3.60
CA GLU A 256 22.60 -2.53 2.48
C GLU A 256 21.47 -1.92 1.64
N TRP A 257 20.35 -2.65 1.47
CA TRP A 257 19.24 -2.19 0.65
C TRP A 257 18.55 -0.93 1.19
N LEU A 258 18.69 -0.66 2.51
CA LEU A 258 18.11 0.54 3.13
C LEU A 258 18.80 1.84 2.68
N LYS A 259 20.04 1.78 2.16
CA LYS A 259 20.76 2.98 1.69
C LYS A 259 20.00 3.71 0.58
N ASP A 260 19.34 2.94 -0.31
CA ASP A 260 18.56 3.47 -1.41
C ASP A 260 17.05 3.43 -1.17
N CYS A 261 16.61 3.05 0.03
CA CYS A 261 15.20 2.98 0.39
C CYS A 261 14.66 4.33 0.87
N ARG A 262 13.42 4.63 0.49
CA ARG A 262 12.66 5.79 0.97
C ARG A 262 11.30 5.34 1.46
N THR A 263 10.93 5.81 2.65
CA THR A 263 9.59 5.58 3.21
C THR A 263 8.73 6.82 3.02
N TRP A 264 7.54 6.63 2.49
CA TRP A 264 6.54 7.64 2.22
C TRP A 264 5.29 7.37 3.04
N MET A 265 4.72 8.41 3.61
CA MET A 265 3.46 8.32 4.32
C MET A 265 2.33 8.89 3.46
N TYR A 266 1.26 8.13 3.28
CA TYR A 266 0.04 8.61 2.64
C TYR A 266 -1.06 8.82 3.68
N LEU A 267 -1.99 9.74 3.42
CA LEU A 267 -3.14 9.98 4.28
C LEU A 267 -4.34 9.17 3.75
N SER A 268 -5.00 8.47 4.64
CA SER A 268 -6.26 7.80 4.31
C SER A 268 -7.38 8.82 4.12
N LEU A 269 -8.21 8.63 3.10
CA LEU A 269 -9.32 9.53 2.79
C LEU A 269 -10.39 9.58 3.89
N ILE A 270 -10.52 8.56 4.73
CA ILE A 270 -11.46 8.55 5.85
C ILE A 270 -11.16 9.62 6.90
N HIS A 271 -9.95 10.16 6.91
CA HIS A 271 -9.53 11.23 7.82
C HIS A 271 -9.53 12.63 7.17
N ILE A 272 -9.84 12.72 5.86
CA ILE A 272 -10.13 14.00 5.24
C ILE A 272 -11.56 14.38 5.68
N SER A 273 -11.66 15.08 6.82
CA SER A 273 -12.92 15.64 7.25
C SER A 273 -13.47 16.53 6.12
N GLU A 274 -14.66 16.21 5.61
CA GLU A 274 -15.38 17.16 4.76
C GLU A 274 -15.41 18.53 5.46
N PRO A 275 -15.17 19.62 4.72
CA PRO A 275 -15.31 20.94 5.30
C PRO A 275 -16.74 21.02 5.83
N THR A 276 -16.89 21.04 7.15
CA THR A 276 -18.17 21.20 7.81
C THR A 276 -18.79 22.47 7.21
N ARG A 277 -19.82 22.31 6.39
CA ARG A 277 -20.70 23.42 6.03
C ARG A 277 -21.18 23.97 7.36
N ARG A 278 -20.60 25.09 7.80
CA ARG A 278 -21.21 25.90 8.83
C ARG A 278 -22.61 26.20 8.30
N ARG A 279 -23.63 25.54 8.85
CA ARG A 279 -25.00 25.99 8.69
C ARG A 279 -24.99 27.39 9.32
N GLY A 280 -25.03 28.39 8.42
CA GLY A 280 -25.32 29.75 8.83
C GLY A 280 -26.67 29.73 9.59
N ILE A 281 -26.63 30.25 10.76
CA ILE A 281 -27.80 30.66 11.54
C ILE A 281 -28.48 31.81 10.81
#